data_cf0f112258f048e6594b8d27d489f476
#
_entry.id   cf0f112258f048e6594b8d27d489f476
#
_cell.length_a   1.000
_cell.length_b   1.000
_cell.length_c   1.000
_cell.angle_alpha   90.00
_cell.angle_beta   90.00
_cell.angle_gamma   90.00
#
_symmetry.space_group_name_H-M   'P 1'
#
loop_
_entity.id
_entity.type
_entity.pdbx_description
1 polymer ?
#
loop_
_entity_poly.entity_id
_entity_poly.type
_entity_poly.pdbx_seq_one_letter_code
_entity_poly.pdbx_strand_id
1 'polypeptide(L)'
;MIETTDMPWKEVLNDDKMHSISGDVRVINAFPIPQLNTERRVWIYLPRSYNEDIRRYPVLYMHDGQNVFNQATSWGTEWGVDETLEQLTKDEPALETIVVAIDHGGGQRNNEYNFTINPEYGFGGKGEAYATFLAETLKPYIDRHYRTLSTPEHTMIGGSSFGAYISLYTAICYPEQFNRVGGFSFVMWQDSCAIIHLIEQSEVSPTLRIYLSIGEQETDNPEFNRIVCEHVTFARQTLITAGVAQSRIRFDVIPDGTHHESTWGPLFSEAHRWLMQP
;
A
#
# COMPACT_ATOMS: atom_id res chain seq x y z
N MET A 1 -0.75 0.71 26.19
CA MET A 1 -0.41 -0.31 25.17
C MET A 1 -1.71 -0.70 24.49
N ILE A 2 -1.69 -0.88 23.17
CA ILE A 2 -2.85 -1.41 22.43
C ILE A 2 -2.92 -2.91 22.70
N GLU A 3 -4.00 -3.37 23.32
CA GLU A 3 -4.28 -4.77 23.57
C GLU A 3 -5.33 -5.23 22.55
N THR A 4 -4.86 -5.79 21.45
CA THR A 4 -5.70 -6.45 20.45
C THR A 4 -5.14 -7.84 20.17
N THR A 5 -5.99 -8.76 19.76
CA THR A 5 -5.60 -10.12 19.39
C THR A 5 -6.00 -10.38 17.95
N ASP A 6 -5.07 -10.87 17.17
CA ASP A 6 -5.36 -11.41 15.85
C ASP A 6 -5.97 -12.81 15.97
N MET A 7 -6.87 -13.13 15.05
CA MET A 7 -7.50 -14.43 14.94
C MET A 7 -7.41 -14.95 13.50
N PRO A 8 -7.35 -16.27 13.29
CA PRO A 8 -7.50 -16.83 11.96
C PRO A 8 -8.75 -16.25 11.26
N TRP A 9 -8.64 -15.90 9.99
CA TRP A 9 -9.74 -15.26 9.27
C TRP A 9 -11.05 -16.04 9.32
N LYS A 10 -10.99 -17.39 9.35
CA LYS A 10 -12.15 -18.28 9.44
C LYS A 10 -12.96 -18.12 10.73
N GLU A 11 -12.32 -17.67 11.81
CA GLU A 11 -13.00 -17.42 13.08
C GLU A 11 -13.70 -16.06 13.09
N VAL A 12 -13.22 -15.12 12.26
CA VAL A 12 -13.76 -13.75 12.15
C VAL A 12 -14.84 -13.65 11.08
N LEU A 13 -14.61 -14.28 9.91
CA LEU A 13 -15.54 -14.29 8.78
C LEU A 13 -16.32 -15.60 8.77
N ASN A 14 -17.18 -15.77 9.75
CA ASN A 14 -18.06 -16.94 9.86
C ASN A 14 -19.40 -16.65 9.15
N ASP A 15 -19.36 -16.57 7.81
CA ASP A 15 -20.52 -16.40 6.96
C ASP A 15 -20.54 -17.44 5.84
N ASP A 16 -21.67 -17.53 5.09
CA ASP A 16 -21.87 -18.52 4.02
C ASP A 16 -21.25 -18.08 2.67
N LYS A 17 -20.41 -17.05 2.64
CA LYS A 17 -19.79 -16.58 1.40
C LYS A 17 -18.64 -17.49 0.97
N MET A 18 -18.38 -17.51 -0.32
CA MET A 18 -17.18 -18.15 -0.85
C MET A 18 -15.99 -17.22 -0.65
N HIS A 19 -15.08 -17.61 0.23
CA HIS A 19 -13.84 -16.92 0.50
C HIS A 19 -12.71 -17.46 -0.39
N SER A 20 -11.89 -16.58 -0.96
CA SER A 20 -10.74 -16.91 -1.83
C SER A 20 -9.41 -17.02 -1.08
N ILE A 21 -9.36 -16.64 0.19
CA ILE A 21 -8.13 -16.52 0.99
C ILE A 21 -7.25 -17.77 0.95
N SER A 22 -5.98 -17.57 0.65
CA SER A 22 -4.92 -18.56 0.63
C SER A 22 -3.90 -18.36 1.76
N GLY A 23 -3.27 -19.44 2.23
CA GLY A 23 -2.21 -19.37 3.25
C GLY A 23 -2.70 -19.00 4.66
N ASP A 24 -1.78 -18.48 5.50
CA ASP A 24 -2.05 -18.08 6.89
C ASP A 24 -2.41 -16.59 6.93
N VAL A 25 -3.70 -16.29 6.85
CA VAL A 25 -4.23 -14.93 7.01
C VAL A 25 -4.94 -14.82 8.35
N ARG A 26 -4.60 -13.77 9.08
CA ARG A 26 -5.18 -13.42 10.39
C ARG A 26 -5.84 -12.07 10.32
N VAL A 27 -6.76 -11.81 11.24
CA VAL A 27 -7.58 -10.60 11.27
C VAL A 27 -7.62 -10.03 12.68
N ILE A 28 -7.34 -8.74 12.80
CA ILE A 28 -7.71 -7.92 13.95
C ILE A 28 -8.93 -7.12 13.53
N ASN A 29 -10.09 -7.49 14.05
CA ASN A 29 -11.37 -6.95 13.56
C ASN A 29 -11.59 -5.46 13.91
N ALA A 30 -10.99 -4.99 15.00
CA ALA A 30 -11.15 -3.62 15.51
C ALA A 30 -9.81 -3.09 16.03
N PHE A 31 -8.86 -2.82 15.12
CA PHE A 31 -7.59 -2.20 15.49
C PHE A 31 -7.80 -0.70 15.71
N PRO A 32 -7.43 -0.14 16.88
CA PRO A 32 -7.67 1.26 17.18
C PRO A 32 -6.77 2.19 16.38
N ILE A 33 -7.34 3.27 15.89
CA ILE A 33 -6.66 4.39 15.24
C ILE A 33 -6.86 5.65 16.08
N PRO A 34 -6.04 5.88 17.12
CA PRO A 34 -6.21 7.03 18.02
C PRO A 34 -6.14 8.37 17.31
N GLN A 35 -5.30 8.48 16.27
CA GLN A 35 -5.11 9.70 15.47
C GLN A 35 -6.37 10.13 14.71
N LEU A 36 -7.27 9.18 14.43
CA LEU A 36 -8.54 9.42 13.74
C LEU A 36 -9.76 9.21 14.64
N ASN A 37 -9.54 8.86 15.90
CA ASN A 37 -10.58 8.51 16.88
C ASN A 37 -11.57 7.46 16.32
N THR A 38 -11.03 6.37 15.79
CA THR A 38 -11.79 5.30 15.15
C THR A 38 -11.04 3.97 15.27
N GLU A 39 -11.60 2.93 14.70
CA GLU A 39 -10.97 1.62 14.58
C GLU A 39 -11.13 1.08 13.16
N ARG A 40 -10.28 0.11 12.75
CA ARG A 40 -10.31 -0.54 11.44
C ARG A 40 -10.00 -2.01 11.58
N ARG A 41 -10.52 -2.79 10.65
CA ARG A 41 -10.04 -4.14 10.44
C ARG A 41 -8.64 -4.08 9.84
N VAL A 42 -7.75 -4.91 10.38
CA VAL A 42 -6.40 -5.10 9.87
C VAL A 42 -6.21 -6.60 9.59
N TRP A 43 -5.75 -6.91 8.41
CA TRP A 43 -5.44 -8.26 7.95
C TRP A 43 -3.93 -8.46 7.98
N ILE A 44 -3.49 -9.65 8.35
CA ILE A 44 -2.07 -10.00 8.42
C ILE A 44 -1.89 -11.34 7.72
N TYR A 45 -1.23 -11.31 6.55
CA TYR A 45 -0.75 -12.52 5.89
C TYR A 45 0.63 -12.87 6.42
N LEU A 46 0.83 -14.11 6.81
CA LEU A 46 2.09 -14.67 7.25
C LEU A 46 2.66 -15.60 6.17
N PRO A 47 3.95 -15.42 5.80
CA PRO A 47 4.55 -16.21 4.75
C PRO A 47 4.65 -17.69 5.12
N ARG A 48 4.75 -18.56 4.12
CA ARG A 48 4.68 -20.03 4.25
C ARG A 48 5.62 -20.58 5.33
N SER A 49 6.86 -20.09 5.39
CA SER A 49 7.84 -20.57 6.36
C SER A 49 7.70 -19.94 7.74
N TYR A 50 6.72 -19.03 7.96
CA TYR A 50 6.61 -18.30 9.22
C TYR A 50 6.49 -19.23 10.44
N ASN A 51 5.75 -20.31 10.34
CA ASN A 51 5.59 -21.25 11.43
C ASN A 51 6.64 -22.40 11.43
N GLU A 52 7.53 -22.44 10.43
CA GLU A 52 8.53 -23.50 10.24
C GLU A 52 9.92 -23.11 10.73
N ASP A 53 10.23 -21.82 10.76
CA ASP A 53 11.52 -21.28 11.22
C ASP A 53 11.39 -20.07 12.15
N ILE A 54 12.51 -19.50 12.58
CA ILE A 54 12.58 -18.37 13.51
C ILE A 54 13.07 -17.07 12.86
N ARG A 55 13.24 -17.06 11.55
CA ARG A 55 13.74 -15.89 10.83
C ARG A 55 12.77 -14.71 10.91
N ARG A 56 13.27 -13.54 10.59
CA ARG A 56 12.49 -12.31 10.46
C ARG A 56 12.23 -12.00 9.00
N TYR A 57 11.12 -11.32 8.73
CA TYR A 57 10.61 -11.07 7.38
C TYR A 57 10.47 -9.57 7.12
N PRO A 58 10.69 -9.10 5.88
CA PRO A 58 10.25 -7.78 5.46
C PRO A 58 8.74 -7.65 5.58
N VAL A 59 8.25 -6.42 5.65
CA VAL A 59 6.82 -6.14 5.80
C VAL A 59 6.34 -5.22 4.68
N LEU A 60 5.19 -5.57 4.10
CA LEU A 60 4.44 -4.73 3.17
C LEU A 60 3.13 -4.28 3.83
N TYR A 61 2.95 -2.98 3.98
CA TYR A 61 1.70 -2.37 4.39
C TYR A 61 0.87 -2.01 3.16
N MET A 62 -0.38 -2.48 3.08
CA MET A 62 -1.28 -2.22 1.96
C MET A 62 -2.55 -1.53 2.40
N HIS A 63 -2.96 -0.54 1.61
CA HIS A 63 -4.23 0.15 1.79
C HIS A 63 -5.38 -0.64 1.16
N ASP A 64 -6.63 -0.25 1.52
CA ASP A 64 -7.86 -0.88 1.03
C ASP A 64 -7.90 -2.40 1.31
N GLY A 65 -7.58 -2.78 2.55
CA GLY A 65 -7.34 -4.16 2.99
C GLY A 65 -8.45 -5.14 2.66
N GLN A 66 -9.70 -4.68 2.61
CA GLN A 66 -10.85 -5.51 2.23
C GLN A 66 -10.76 -6.06 0.79
N ASN A 67 -9.93 -5.44 -0.08
CA ASN A 67 -9.72 -5.86 -1.46
C ASN A 67 -8.44 -6.70 -1.67
N VAL A 68 -7.61 -6.88 -0.64
CA VAL A 68 -6.25 -7.42 -0.81
C VAL A 68 -6.23 -8.95 -0.90
N PHE A 69 -6.99 -9.64 -0.04
CA PHE A 69 -6.89 -11.09 0.16
C PHE A 69 -8.19 -11.86 -0.07
N ASN A 70 -9.32 -11.21 -0.29
CA ASN A 70 -10.60 -11.91 -0.23
C ASN A 70 -11.66 -11.32 -1.15
N GLN A 71 -12.03 -12.10 -2.16
CA GLN A 71 -13.10 -11.75 -3.07
C GLN A 71 -14.44 -11.46 -2.37
N ALA A 72 -14.72 -12.15 -1.27
CA ALA A 72 -16.00 -11.99 -0.54
C ALA A 72 -16.12 -10.65 0.21
N THR A 73 -15.01 -9.94 0.45
CA THR A 73 -14.98 -8.62 1.10
C THR A 73 -14.66 -7.48 0.13
N SER A 74 -14.20 -7.80 -1.07
CA SER A 74 -13.80 -6.81 -2.07
C SER A 74 -15.01 -6.08 -2.69
N TRP A 75 -14.75 -4.88 -3.21
CA TRP A 75 -15.76 -4.06 -3.90
C TRP A 75 -15.91 -4.39 -5.39
N GLY A 76 -15.49 -5.51 -5.81
CA GLY A 76 -15.55 -5.95 -7.20
C GLY A 76 -14.64 -7.13 -7.41
N THR A 77 -13.38 -6.88 -7.62
CA THR A 77 -12.33 -7.90 -7.75
C THR A 77 -11.30 -7.70 -6.65
N GLU A 78 -10.76 -8.77 -6.12
CA GLU A 78 -9.62 -8.70 -5.21
C GLU A 78 -8.28 -8.56 -5.94
N TRP A 79 -7.23 -8.22 -5.19
CA TRP A 79 -5.86 -8.19 -5.71
C TRP A 79 -5.22 -9.58 -5.85
N GLY A 80 -5.60 -10.55 -5.00
CA GLY A 80 -5.01 -11.87 -4.94
C GLY A 80 -3.54 -11.85 -4.49
N VAL A 81 -3.24 -11.03 -3.49
CA VAL A 81 -1.86 -10.86 -2.98
C VAL A 81 -1.36 -12.10 -2.29
N ASP A 82 -2.19 -12.76 -1.51
CA ASP A 82 -1.86 -13.98 -0.81
C ASP A 82 -1.64 -15.15 -1.78
N GLU A 83 -2.53 -15.37 -2.77
CA GLU A 83 -2.31 -16.36 -3.82
C GLU A 83 -1.03 -16.11 -4.59
N THR A 84 -0.78 -14.83 -4.92
CA THR A 84 0.43 -14.44 -5.65
C THR A 84 1.68 -14.74 -4.83
N LEU A 85 1.71 -14.40 -3.54
CA LEU A 85 2.85 -14.68 -2.66
C LEU A 85 3.00 -16.19 -2.40
N GLU A 86 1.90 -16.91 -2.18
CA GLU A 86 1.91 -18.37 -2.05
C GLU A 86 2.52 -19.06 -3.28
N GLN A 87 2.28 -18.56 -4.48
CA GLN A 87 2.88 -19.11 -5.69
C GLN A 87 4.32 -18.64 -5.89
N LEU A 88 4.56 -17.34 -5.75
CA LEU A 88 5.85 -16.71 -6.00
C LEU A 88 6.96 -17.27 -5.10
N THR A 89 6.67 -17.43 -3.81
CA THR A 89 7.67 -17.82 -2.82
C THR A 89 7.98 -19.31 -2.80
N LYS A 90 7.25 -20.13 -3.57
CA LYS A 90 7.66 -21.53 -3.83
C LYS A 90 9.00 -21.60 -4.55
N ASP A 91 9.19 -20.74 -5.53
CA ASP A 91 10.38 -20.72 -6.37
C ASP A 91 11.40 -19.68 -5.88
N GLU A 92 10.93 -18.62 -5.21
CA GLU A 92 11.73 -17.51 -4.74
C GLU A 92 11.51 -17.24 -3.23
N PRO A 93 11.96 -18.15 -2.33
CA PRO A 93 11.70 -18.01 -0.88
C PRO A 93 12.35 -16.76 -0.24
N ALA A 94 13.29 -16.12 -0.92
CA ALA A 94 13.86 -14.84 -0.49
C ALA A 94 12.85 -13.68 -0.56
N LEU A 95 11.73 -13.84 -1.29
CA LEU A 95 10.66 -12.86 -1.41
C LEU A 95 9.54 -13.02 -0.38
N GLU A 96 9.66 -13.97 0.53
CA GLU A 96 8.69 -14.14 1.62
C GLU A 96 8.57 -12.87 2.47
N THR A 97 7.34 -12.39 2.63
CA THR A 97 7.02 -11.08 3.19
C THR A 97 5.76 -11.19 4.05
N ILE A 98 5.74 -10.56 5.22
CA ILE A 98 4.51 -10.33 5.98
C ILE A 98 3.74 -9.21 5.28
N VAL A 99 2.45 -9.40 5.00
CA VAL A 99 1.61 -8.34 4.46
C VAL A 99 0.59 -7.90 5.50
N VAL A 100 0.55 -6.60 5.77
CA VAL A 100 -0.40 -5.97 6.69
C VAL A 100 -1.34 -5.09 5.87
N ALA A 101 -2.59 -5.52 5.71
CA ALA A 101 -3.56 -4.78 4.91
C ALA A 101 -4.60 -4.11 5.81
N ILE A 102 -4.86 -2.83 5.58
CA ILE A 102 -5.72 -1.99 6.40
C ILE A 102 -6.99 -1.66 5.62
N ASP A 103 -8.16 -2.04 6.15
CA ASP A 103 -9.43 -1.64 5.54
C ASP A 103 -9.55 -0.11 5.48
N HIS A 104 -10.10 0.41 4.39
CA HIS A 104 -10.37 1.85 4.32
C HIS A 104 -11.58 2.25 5.18
N GLY A 105 -11.69 3.53 5.47
CA GLY A 105 -12.73 4.10 6.31
C GLY A 105 -14.10 4.28 5.65
N GLY A 106 -14.46 3.53 4.60
CA GLY A 106 -15.70 3.71 3.87
C GLY A 106 -15.77 5.14 3.30
N GLY A 107 -16.80 5.89 3.64
CA GLY A 107 -16.95 7.29 3.20
C GLY A 107 -15.84 8.25 3.69
N GLN A 108 -14.98 7.83 4.61
CA GLN A 108 -13.84 8.62 5.07
C GLN A 108 -12.56 8.35 4.26
N ARG A 109 -12.54 7.34 3.38
CA ARG A 109 -11.35 6.96 2.60
C ARG A 109 -10.67 8.15 1.93
N ASN A 110 -11.43 8.96 1.21
CA ASN A 110 -10.89 10.11 0.50
C ASN A 110 -10.34 11.19 1.43
N ASN A 111 -10.92 11.34 2.63
CA ASN A 111 -10.40 12.25 3.64
C ASN A 111 -9.09 11.74 4.25
N GLU A 112 -9.03 10.44 4.53
CA GLU A 112 -7.91 9.78 5.22
C GLU A 112 -6.70 9.55 4.30
N TYR A 113 -6.92 9.42 2.99
CA TYR A 113 -5.85 9.17 2.01
C TYR A 113 -5.33 10.44 1.33
N ASN A 114 -5.85 11.63 1.69
CA ASN A 114 -5.39 12.91 1.17
C ASN A 114 -4.99 13.84 2.32
N PHE A 115 -3.76 14.35 2.29
CA PHE A 115 -3.24 15.24 3.34
C PHE A 115 -3.71 16.70 3.16
N THR A 116 -4.06 17.10 1.94
CA THR A 116 -4.68 18.41 1.64
C THR A 116 -6.18 18.26 1.47
N ILE A 117 -6.90 19.37 1.66
CA ILE A 117 -8.33 19.44 1.35
C ILE A 117 -8.48 19.85 -0.12
N ASN A 118 -9.19 19.03 -0.89
CA ASN A 118 -9.59 19.41 -2.24
C ASN A 118 -10.65 20.51 -2.17
N PRO A 119 -10.39 21.71 -2.73
CA PRO A 119 -11.33 22.84 -2.61
C PRO A 119 -12.60 22.66 -3.47
N GLU A 120 -12.53 21.87 -4.54
CA GLU A 120 -13.64 21.64 -5.46
C GLU A 120 -14.62 20.59 -4.91
N TYR A 121 -14.10 19.49 -4.35
CA TYR A 121 -14.92 18.36 -3.90
C TYR A 121 -15.08 18.29 -2.37
N GLY A 122 -14.35 19.10 -1.62
CA GLY A 122 -14.49 19.23 -0.17
C GLY A 122 -14.03 18.02 0.64
N PHE A 123 -13.24 17.10 0.06
CA PHE A 123 -12.66 15.96 0.78
C PHE A 123 -11.15 16.14 1.03
N GLY A 124 -10.59 15.35 1.93
CA GLY A 124 -9.16 15.36 2.29
C GLY A 124 -8.89 15.93 3.68
N GLY A 125 -7.62 16.21 3.96
CA GLY A 125 -7.15 16.87 5.18
C GLY A 125 -6.93 15.97 6.39
N LYS A 126 -7.08 14.62 6.25
CA LYS A 126 -6.79 13.66 7.33
C LYS A 126 -5.58 12.76 7.02
N GLY A 127 -4.92 12.94 5.87
CA GLY A 127 -3.81 12.10 5.45
C GLY A 127 -2.62 12.14 6.40
N GLU A 128 -2.31 13.29 7.01
CA GLU A 128 -1.28 13.39 8.04
C GLU A 128 -1.60 12.50 9.25
N ALA A 129 -2.82 12.59 9.78
CA ALA A 129 -3.24 11.76 10.90
C ALA A 129 -3.22 10.26 10.57
N TYR A 130 -3.58 9.90 9.33
CA TYR A 130 -3.52 8.50 8.87
C TYR A 130 -2.06 8.03 8.71
N ALA A 131 -1.17 8.82 8.13
CA ALA A 131 0.24 8.49 8.03
C ALA A 131 0.91 8.35 9.42
N THR A 132 0.58 9.25 10.36
CA THR A 132 1.02 9.16 11.76
C THR A 132 0.54 7.86 12.41
N PHE A 133 -0.71 7.45 12.16
CA PHE A 133 -1.21 6.15 12.62
C PHE A 133 -0.35 4.99 12.11
N LEU A 134 -0.03 4.97 10.82
CA LEU A 134 0.79 3.92 10.22
C LEU A 134 2.17 3.86 10.86
N ALA A 135 2.84 5.02 11.01
CA ALA A 135 4.22 5.10 11.48
C ALA A 135 4.37 4.92 13.00
N GLU A 136 3.47 5.49 13.80
CA GLU A 136 3.63 5.58 15.25
C GLU A 136 2.75 4.61 16.03
N THR A 137 1.73 4.01 15.39
CA THR A 137 0.79 3.12 16.07
C THR A 137 0.83 1.72 15.48
N LEU A 138 0.52 1.57 14.17
CA LEU A 138 0.39 0.26 13.56
C LEU A 138 1.75 -0.43 13.40
N LYS A 139 2.73 0.24 12.77
CA LYS A 139 4.05 -0.37 12.55
C LYS A 139 4.73 -0.80 13.85
N PRO A 140 4.79 0.01 14.92
CA PRO A 140 5.35 -0.43 16.20
C PRO A 140 4.59 -1.60 16.84
N TYR A 141 3.28 -1.68 16.62
CA TYR A 141 2.50 -2.84 17.05
C TYR A 141 2.92 -4.11 16.30
N ILE A 142 2.97 -4.05 14.97
CA ILE A 142 3.36 -5.19 14.12
C ILE A 142 4.79 -5.65 14.45
N ASP A 143 5.74 -4.72 14.57
CA ASP A 143 7.14 -5.05 14.89
C ASP A 143 7.31 -5.72 16.26
N ARG A 144 6.41 -5.44 17.20
CA ARG A 144 6.41 -6.07 18.53
C ARG A 144 5.80 -7.47 18.53
N HIS A 145 4.78 -7.72 17.72
CA HIS A 145 3.99 -8.94 17.78
C HIS A 145 4.39 -9.97 16.73
N TYR A 146 5.11 -9.57 15.68
CA TYR A 146 5.54 -10.43 14.60
C TYR A 146 7.05 -10.39 14.39
N ARG A 147 7.58 -11.41 13.75
CA ARG A 147 9.02 -11.48 13.44
C ARG A 147 9.34 -10.65 12.20
N THR A 148 9.41 -9.36 12.35
CA THR A 148 9.68 -8.39 11.29
C THR A 148 11.16 -8.02 11.20
N LEU A 149 11.62 -7.69 9.99
CA LEU A 149 12.79 -6.85 9.74
C LEU A 149 12.30 -5.40 9.79
N SER A 150 12.48 -4.73 10.93
CA SER A 150 11.80 -3.47 11.25
C SER A 150 12.46 -2.22 10.65
N THR A 151 13.59 -2.37 9.97
CA THR A 151 14.32 -1.23 9.39
C THR A 151 13.64 -0.73 8.10
N PRO A 152 13.80 0.56 7.71
CA PRO A 152 13.08 1.15 6.60
C PRO A 152 13.33 0.43 5.26
N GLU A 153 14.55 -0.07 5.02
CA GLU A 153 14.88 -0.83 3.80
C GLU A 153 14.16 -2.18 3.68
N HIS A 154 13.53 -2.65 4.75
CA HIS A 154 12.72 -3.87 4.77
C HIS A 154 11.23 -3.58 4.98
N THR A 155 10.86 -2.31 4.98
CA THR A 155 9.48 -1.87 5.19
C THR A 155 8.95 -1.21 3.94
N MET A 156 7.95 -1.87 3.34
CA MET A 156 7.27 -1.43 2.14
C MET A 156 5.88 -0.89 2.49
N ILE A 157 5.39 0.06 1.69
CA ILE A 157 4.03 0.57 1.76
C ILE A 157 3.47 0.70 0.35
N GLY A 158 2.21 0.36 0.14
CA GLY A 158 1.63 0.41 -1.20
C GLY A 158 0.12 0.35 -1.25
N GLY A 159 -0.40 0.61 -2.43
CA GLY A 159 -1.82 0.57 -2.75
C GLY A 159 -2.09 1.19 -4.11
N SER A 160 -3.37 1.37 -4.43
CA SER A 160 -3.80 1.94 -5.70
C SER A 160 -4.52 3.28 -5.53
N SER A 161 -4.50 4.08 -6.60
CA SER A 161 -5.24 5.35 -6.61
C SER A 161 -4.80 6.28 -5.45
N PHE A 162 -5.72 6.73 -4.63
CA PHE A 162 -5.40 7.47 -3.40
C PHE A 162 -4.57 6.65 -2.40
N GLY A 163 -4.64 5.30 -2.44
CA GLY A 163 -3.75 4.45 -1.66
C GLY A 163 -2.29 4.56 -2.10
N ALA A 164 -2.02 4.68 -3.40
CA ALA A 164 -0.69 4.96 -3.92
C ALA A 164 -0.19 6.36 -3.49
N TYR A 165 -1.08 7.35 -3.53
CA TYR A 165 -0.80 8.72 -3.12
C TYR A 165 -0.41 8.82 -1.65
N ILE A 166 -1.20 8.25 -0.73
CA ILE A 166 -0.90 8.27 0.70
C ILE A 166 0.34 7.43 1.05
N SER A 167 0.64 6.39 0.26
CA SER A 167 1.88 5.60 0.42
C SER A 167 3.12 6.46 0.16
N LEU A 168 3.13 7.23 -0.93
CA LEU A 168 4.25 8.12 -1.25
C LEU A 168 4.37 9.23 -0.21
N TYR A 169 3.25 9.85 0.20
CA TYR A 169 3.22 10.83 1.28
C TYR A 169 3.83 10.28 2.57
N THR A 170 3.42 9.08 2.97
CA THR A 170 3.90 8.45 4.20
C THR A 170 5.40 8.18 4.15
N ALA A 171 5.91 7.68 3.03
CA ALA A 171 7.34 7.41 2.88
C ALA A 171 8.20 8.68 2.85
N ILE A 172 7.68 9.80 2.35
CA ILE A 172 8.38 11.10 2.39
C ILE A 172 8.38 11.67 3.81
N CYS A 173 7.27 11.59 4.54
CA CYS A 173 7.16 12.14 5.88
C CYS A 173 7.80 11.27 6.97
N TYR A 174 7.92 9.97 6.74
CA TYR A 174 8.48 8.99 7.70
C TYR A 174 9.56 8.10 7.05
N PRO A 175 10.65 8.69 6.50
CA PRO A 175 11.68 7.95 5.75
C PRO A 175 12.45 6.95 6.61
N GLU A 176 12.48 7.13 7.93
CA GLU A 176 13.08 6.20 8.90
C GLU A 176 12.20 5.00 9.24
N GLN A 177 10.94 5.00 8.73
CA GLN A 177 9.97 3.92 8.92
C GLN A 177 9.68 3.18 7.60
N PHE A 178 9.53 3.91 6.49
CA PHE A 178 9.11 3.39 5.19
C PHE A 178 10.07 3.89 4.10
N ASN A 179 10.71 2.97 3.40
CA ASN A 179 11.68 3.34 2.35
C ASN A 179 11.45 2.61 1.03
N ARG A 180 10.27 2.00 0.86
CA ARG A 180 9.87 1.28 -0.37
C ARG A 180 8.40 1.52 -0.64
N VAL A 181 8.07 2.05 -1.82
CA VAL A 181 6.71 2.45 -2.20
C VAL A 181 6.25 1.71 -3.44
N GLY A 182 5.10 1.03 -3.34
CA GLY A 182 4.37 0.42 -4.46
C GLY A 182 3.10 1.22 -4.78
N GLY A 183 3.11 2.00 -5.85
CA GLY A 183 1.97 2.82 -6.26
C GLY A 183 1.38 2.37 -7.59
N PHE A 184 0.13 1.92 -7.57
CA PHE A 184 -0.61 1.47 -8.75
C PHE A 184 -1.69 2.48 -9.11
N SER A 185 -1.78 2.85 -10.39
CA SER A 185 -2.65 3.95 -10.84
C SER A 185 -2.50 5.19 -9.96
N PHE A 186 -1.24 5.63 -9.79
CA PHE A 186 -0.92 6.78 -8.96
C PHE A 186 -1.61 8.03 -9.47
N VAL A 187 -2.35 8.72 -8.60
CA VAL A 187 -3.12 9.91 -8.93
C VAL A 187 -2.71 11.10 -8.06
N MET A 188 -2.71 12.30 -8.65
CA MET A 188 -2.44 13.56 -7.95
C MET A 188 -3.27 14.75 -8.47
N TRP A 189 -4.31 14.46 -9.28
CA TRP A 189 -5.19 15.49 -9.82
C TRP A 189 -6.05 16.21 -8.75
N GLN A 190 -6.30 15.48 -7.65
CA GLN A 190 -7.22 15.91 -6.60
C GLN A 190 -6.65 16.99 -5.66
N ASP A 191 -5.35 17.24 -5.66
CA ASP A 191 -4.68 18.08 -4.67
C ASP A 191 -3.93 19.29 -5.26
N SER A 192 -4.22 19.60 -6.52
CA SER A 192 -3.50 20.69 -7.24
C SER A 192 -1.98 20.49 -7.21
N CYS A 193 -1.52 19.24 -7.30
CA CYS A 193 -0.11 18.84 -7.25
C CYS A 193 0.58 19.13 -5.90
N ALA A 194 -0.14 19.16 -4.78
CA ALA A 194 0.45 19.38 -3.45
C ALA A 194 1.55 18.36 -3.10
N ILE A 195 1.42 17.11 -3.56
CA ILE A 195 2.48 16.08 -3.40
C ILE A 195 3.79 16.48 -4.08
N ILE A 196 3.74 17.20 -5.20
CA ILE A 196 4.91 17.71 -5.90
C ILE A 196 5.63 18.75 -5.03
N HIS A 197 4.87 19.71 -4.49
CA HIS A 197 5.45 20.72 -3.59
C HIS A 197 6.02 20.08 -2.33
N LEU A 198 5.38 19.02 -1.80
CA LEU A 198 5.93 18.26 -0.68
C LEU A 198 7.28 17.65 -1.05
N ILE A 199 7.40 16.97 -2.21
CA ILE A 199 8.66 16.38 -2.66
C ILE A 199 9.76 17.46 -2.79
N GLU A 200 9.43 18.61 -3.40
CA GLU A 200 10.38 19.71 -3.62
C GLU A 200 10.88 20.36 -2.32
N GLN A 201 10.07 20.33 -1.26
CA GLN A 201 10.37 20.97 0.03
C GLN A 201 10.93 20.00 1.07
N SER A 202 10.93 18.70 0.79
CA SER A 202 11.36 17.65 1.72
C SER A 202 12.79 17.17 1.43
N GLU A 203 13.48 16.72 2.45
CA GLU A 203 14.70 15.91 2.30
C GLU A 203 14.29 14.47 1.98
N VAL A 204 14.02 14.19 0.69
CA VAL A 204 13.62 12.86 0.26
C VAL A 204 14.79 11.88 0.40
N SER A 205 14.56 10.72 1.01
CA SER A 205 15.60 9.69 1.18
C SER A 205 16.19 9.27 -0.16
N PRO A 206 17.50 9.36 -0.38
CA PRO A 206 18.12 8.95 -1.65
C PRO A 206 18.08 7.44 -1.85
N THR A 207 17.79 6.68 -0.80
CA THR A 207 17.65 5.22 -0.84
C THR A 207 16.20 4.76 -1.04
N LEU A 208 15.25 5.68 -1.11
CA LEU A 208 13.85 5.39 -1.39
C LEU A 208 13.72 4.61 -2.71
N ARG A 209 13.06 3.45 -2.65
CA ARG A 209 12.78 2.61 -3.83
C ARG A 209 11.31 2.68 -4.18
N ILE A 210 11.00 2.93 -5.43
CA ILE A 210 9.64 3.22 -5.87
C ILE A 210 9.29 2.39 -7.10
N TYR A 211 8.14 1.74 -7.05
CA TYR A 211 7.42 1.21 -8.20
C TYR A 211 6.18 2.06 -8.43
N LEU A 212 6.00 2.59 -9.62
CA LEU A 212 4.77 3.27 -10.04
C LEU A 212 4.23 2.61 -11.29
N SER A 213 2.93 2.50 -11.41
CA SER A 213 2.26 2.13 -12.65
C SER A 213 1.04 3.01 -12.91
N ILE A 214 0.68 3.13 -14.19
CA ILE A 214 -0.52 3.81 -14.65
C ILE A 214 -1.07 3.06 -15.87
N GLY A 215 -2.37 2.92 -15.97
CA GLY A 215 -3.04 2.36 -17.13
C GLY A 215 -3.21 3.37 -18.27
N GLU A 216 -3.22 2.93 -19.50
CA GLU A 216 -3.57 3.78 -20.64
C GLU A 216 -5.07 4.09 -20.72
N GLN A 217 -5.91 3.29 -20.01
CA GLN A 217 -7.38 3.39 -20.01
C GLN A 217 -7.93 3.53 -18.58
N GLU A 218 -7.35 4.45 -17.79
CA GLU A 218 -7.78 4.71 -16.40
C GLU A 218 -9.26 5.15 -16.32
N THR A 219 -9.76 5.81 -17.38
CA THR A 219 -11.15 6.27 -17.52
C THR A 219 -11.60 6.16 -18.98
N ASP A 220 -12.89 6.41 -19.22
CA ASP A 220 -13.45 6.52 -20.58
C ASP A 220 -13.04 7.82 -21.32
N ASN A 221 -12.28 8.72 -20.69
CA ASN A 221 -11.83 9.97 -21.29
C ASN A 221 -10.34 9.88 -21.69
N PRO A 222 -10.03 9.75 -22.99
CA PRO A 222 -8.63 9.62 -23.47
C PRO A 222 -7.76 10.84 -23.15
N GLU A 223 -8.31 12.04 -23.12
CA GLU A 223 -7.56 13.25 -22.76
C GLU A 223 -7.17 13.25 -21.28
N PHE A 224 -8.10 12.83 -20.40
CA PHE A 224 -7.80 12.67 -18.99
C PHE A 224 -6.75 11.57 -18.75
N ASN A 225 -6.83 10.45 -19.46
CA ASN A 225 -5.83 9.36 -19.39
C ASN A 225 -4.43 9.85 -19.76
N ARG A 226 -4.31 10.67 -20.82
CA ARG A 226 -3.04 11.30 -21.18
C ARG A 226 -2.51 12.20 -20.06
N ILE A 227 -3.36 13.02 -19.47
CA ILE A 227 -3.01 13.92 -18.36
C ILE A 227 -2.50 13.15 -17.14
N VAL A 228 -3.16 12.08 -16.73
CA VAL A 228 -2.70 11.30 -15.56
C VAL A 228 -1.39 10.58 -15.81
N CYS A 229 -1.11 10.11 -17.03
CA CYS A 229 0.21 9.59 -17.41
C CYS A 229 1.31 10.65 -17.33
N GLU A 230 1.02 11.88 -17.78
CA GLU A 230 1.95 13.02 -17.66
C GLU A 230 2.20 13.38 -16.20
N HIS A 231 1.18 13.32 -15.35
CA HIS A 231 1.32 13.56 -13.91
C HIS A 231 2.28 12.55 -13.25
N VAL A 232 2.15 11.26 -13.54
CA VAL A 232 3.06 10.25 -12.97
C VAL A 232 4.50 10.45 -13.48
N THR A 233 4.65 10.79 -14.76
CA THR A 233 5.96 11.14 -15.34
C THR A 233 6.58 12.35 -14.65
N PHE A 234 5.77 13.37 -14.36
CA PHE A 234 6.21 14.57 -13.66
C PHE A 234 6.62 14.25 -12.21
N ALA A 235 5.81 13.50 -11.47
CA ALA A 235 6.12 13.05 -10.11
C ALA A 235 7.46 12.27 -10.08
N ARG A 236 7.66 11.34 -11.04
CA ARG A 236 8.92 10.61 -11.19
C ARG A 236 10.11 11.55 -11.39
N GLN A 237 9.99 12.55 -12.28
CA GLN A 237 11.06 13.50 -12.53
C GLN A 237 11.37 14.37 -11.31
N THR A 238 10.36 14.78 -10.59
CA THR A 238 10.51 15.56 -9.34
C THR A 238 11.24 14.76 -8.26
N LEU A 239 10.92 13.47 -8.09
CA LEU A 239 11.64 12.57 -7.19
C LEU A 239 13.11 12.41 -7.54
N ILE A 240 13.43 12.29 -8.84
CA ILE A 240 14.82 12.25 -9.32
C ILE A 240 15.54 13.57 -8.99
N THR A 241 14.91 14.70 -9.23
CA THR A 241 15.46 16.03 -8.92
C THR A 241 15.66 16.22 -7.41
N ALA A 242 14.79 15.64 -6.58
CA ALA A 242 14.91 15.64 -5.13
C ALA A 242 15.98 14.66 -4.58
N GLY A 243 16.69 13.93 -5.46
CA GLY A 243 17.85 13.12 -5.09
C GLY A 243 17.63 11.60 -5.07
N VAL A 244 16.44 11.12 -5.40
CA VAL A 244 16.21 9.67 -5.54
C VAL A 244 16.89 9.17 -6.81
N ALA A 245 17.77 8.17 -6.69
CA ALA A 245 18.48 7.64 -7.84
C ALA A 245 17.50 7.07 -8.89
N GLN A 246 17.69 7.41 -10.17
CA GLN A 246 16.82 6.93 -11.25
C GLN A 246 16.71 5.40 -11.28
N SER A 247 17.78 4.69 -10.94
CA SER A 247 17.81 3.22 -10.83
C SER A 247 16.95 2.65 -9.68
N ARG A 248 16.42 3.50 -8.81
CA ARG A 248 15.52 3.13 -7.72
C ARG A 248 14.07 3.47 -7.99
N ILE A 249 13.76 4.06 -9.15
CA ILE A 249 12.39 4.37 -9.57
C ILE A 249 12.07 3.60 -10.84
N ARG A 250 11.15 2.64 -10.73
CA ARG A 250 10.52 1.98 -11.87
C ARG A 250 9.15 2.62 -12.13
N PHE A 251 8.87 2.91 -13.38
CA PHE A 251 7.56 3.41 -13.82
C PHE A 251 7.14 2.66 -15.07
N ASP A 252 5.98 2.00 -14.96
CA ASP A 252 5.40 1.20 -16.03
C ASP A 252 4.07 1.85 -16.49
N VAL A 253 3.94 2.10 -17.80
CA VAL A 253 2.66 2.42 -18.44
C VAL A 253 2.07 1.10 -18.95
N ILE A 254 0.86 0.78 -18.54
CA ILE A 254 0.24 -0.51 -18.81
C ILE A 254 -0.72 -0.39 -20.00
N PRO A 255 -0.37 -1.00 -21.16
CA PRO A 255 -1.28 -1.03 -22.30
C PRO A 255 -2.63 -1.63 -21.92
N ASP A 256 -3.72 -1.00 -22.36
CA ASP A 256 -5.09 -1.37 -22.04
C ASP A 256 -5.43 -1.45 -20.54
N GLY A 257 -4.52 -1.04 -19.65
CA GLY A 257 -4.71 -1.04 -18.21
C GLY A 257 -5.80 -0.05 -17.80
N THR A 258 -6.68 -0.49 -16.91
CA THR A 258 -7.81 0.28 -16.37
C THR A 258 -7.59 0.58 -14.87
N HIS A 259 -8.40 1.48 -14.32
CA HIS A 259 -8.39 1.82 -12.89
C HIS A 259 -9.10 0.74 -12.06
N HIS A 260 -8.52 -0.47 -12.01
CA HIS A 260 -9.18 -1.62 -11.41
C HIS A 260 -8.18 -2.69 -10.94
N GLU A 261 -8.56 -3.48 -9.93
CA GLU A 261 -7.78 -4.57 -9.37
C GLU A 261 -7.37 -5.62 -10.41
N SER A 262 -8.19 -5.86 -11.44
CA SER A 262 -7.84 -6.76 -12.55
C SER A 262 -6.62 -6.29 -13.37
N THR A 263 -6.26 -5.00 -13.30
CA THR A 263 -5.00 -4.47 -13.83
C THR A 263 -3.89 -4.59 -12.79
N TRP A 264 -4.17 -4.22 -11.55
CA TRP A 264 -3.14 -4.10 -10.50
C TRP A 264 -2.68 -5.47 -9.97
N GLY A 265 -3.59 -6.41 -9.75
CA GLY A 265 -3.27 -7.75 -9.22
C GLY A 265 -2.20 -8.48 -10.03
N PRO A 266 -2.34 -8.61 -11.37
CA PRO A 266 -1.30 -9.22 -12.22
C PRO A 266 0.08 -8.54 -12.16
N LEU A 267 0.14 -7.24 -11.86
CA LEU A 267 1.39 -6.49 -11.73
C LEU A 267 2.09 -6.71 -10.40
N PHE A 268 1.37 -7.20 -9.38
CA PHE A 268 1.86 -7.27 -8.01
C PHE A 268 3.14 -8.10 -7.88
N SER A 269 3.24 -9.24 -8.53
CA SER A 269 4.43 -10.11 -8.44
C SER A 269 5.70 -9.41 -8.93
N GLU A 270 5.61 -8.67 -10.02
CA GLU A 270 6.74 -7.94 -10.60
C GLU A 270 7.09 -6.70 -9.77
N ALA A 271 6.08 -5.97 -9.29
CA ALA A 271 6.26 -4.85 -8.38
C ALA A 271 6.91 -5.30 -7.07
N HIS A 272 6.49 -6.42 -6.52
CA HIS A 272 7.06 -6.99 -5.30
C HIS A 272 8.52 -7.38 -5.48
N ARG A 273 8.87 -8.09 -6.58
CA ARG A 273 10.26 -8.39 -6.92
C ARG A 273 11.12 -7.13 -7.03
N TRP A 274 10.59 -6.09 -7.67
CA TRP A 274 11.28 -4.81 -7.78
C TRP A 274 11.52 -4.15 -6.42
N LEU A 275 10.50 -4.12 -5.59
CA LEU A 275 10.59 -3.53 -4.25
C LEU A 275 11.55 -4.32 -3.33
N MET A 276 11.68 -5.61 -3.51
CA MET A 276 12.57 -6.47 -2.72
C MET A 276 14.04 -6.44 -3.12
N GLN A 277 14.39 -5.79 -4.23
CA GLN A 277 15.79 -5.60 -4.61
C GLN A 277 16.57 -4.79 -3.56
N PRO A 278 17.87 -4.99 -3.43
CA PRO A 278 18.73 -4.26 -2.49
C PRO A 278 18.86 -2.76 -2.81
#